data_b35eb115b621b68e95406686d541197d
#
_entry.id   b35eb115b621b68e95406686d541197d
#
_cell.length_a   1.000
_cell.length_b   1.000
_cell.length_c   1.000
_cell.angle_alpha   90.00
_cell.angle_beta   90.00
_cell.angle_gamma   90.00
#
_symmetry.space_group_name_H-M   'P 1'
#
loop_
_entity.id
_entity.type
_entity.pdbx_description
1 polymer ?
#
loop_
_entity_poly.entity_id
_entity_poly.type
_entity_poly.pdbx_seq_one_letter_code
_entity_poly.pdbx_strand_id
1 'polypeptide(L)'
;MLKKWAAVTLSVSLALSLAACGGQQGASSGSAGSQTGDTQASSGGEVSADEGDVIKIGLISMMTGDNPLNGERMNQGVQMAVDEYNAAGGINGKQIELTIVDDQTLQDMAVTCANKLIGEGVVGIVGPHRSTNALAVEAVVKQAGVAAFTGGTTPQISTLDNDYLFRCRASDSIFAEAAAAYAKELGCKKLGLFF
;
A
#
# COMPACT_ATOMS: atom_id res chain seq x y z
N MET A 1 3.16 35.17 -33.15
CA MET A 1 4.29 35.61 -32.30
C MET A 1 5.05 34.38 -31.85
N LEU A 2 6.16 34.07 -32.51
CA LEU A 2 7.04 32.95 -32.19
C LEU A 2 7.97 33.35 -31.05
N LYS A 3 7.99 32.61 -29.94
CA LYS A 3 9.06 32.72 -28.93
C LYS A 3 9.97 31.50 -29.04
N LYS A 4 11.22 31.78 -29.36
CA LYS A 4 12.38 30.91 -29.51
C LYS A 4 12.74 30.26 -28.17
N TRP A 5 12.92 28.96 -28.16
CA TRP A 5 13.51 28.24 -27.04
C TRP A 5 14.97 27.95 -27.36
N ALA A 6 15.86 28.45 -26.52
CA ALA A 6 17.28 28.21 -26.60
C ALA A 6 17.64 26.87 -25.97
N ALA A 7 18.35 26.04 -26.74
CA ALA A 7 18.94 24.80 -26.28
C ALA A 7 20.20 25.08 -25.45
N VAL A 8 20.26 24.54 -24.25
CA VAL A 8 21.49 24.48 -23.44
C VAL A 8 22.02 23.07 -23.48
N THR A 9 23.11 22.87 -24.19
CA THR A 9 23.89 21.63 -24.22
C THR A 9 24.89 21.66 -23.08
N LEU A 10 24.77 20.72 -22.14
CA LEU A 10 25.74 20.49 -21.09
C LEU A 10 26.55 19.23 -21.39
N SER A 11 27.82 19.42 -21.75
CA SER A 11 28.79 18.36 -22.00
C SER A 11 29.35 17.86 -20.67
N VAL A 12 29.20 16.57 -20.37
CA VAL A 12 29.89 15.91 -19.24
C VAL A 12 30.94 14.96 -19.77
N SER A 13 32.18 15.27 -19.42
CA SER A 13 33.39 14.54 -19.79
C SER A 13 33.55 13.26 -18.96
N LEU A 14 33.73 12.14 -19.64
CA LEU A 14 33.98 10.83 -19.05
C LEU A 14 35.52 10.68 -18.82
N ALA A 15 35.92 10.49 -17.56
CA ALA A 15 37.29 10.09 -17.23
C ALA A 15 37.30 8.61 -16.82
N LEU A 16 37.89 7.77 -17.71
CA LEU A 16 38.30 6.40 -17.42
C LEU A 16 39.61 6.41 -16.64
N SER A 17 39.67 5.66 -15.53
CA SER A 17 40.95 5.20 -14.98
C SER A 17 40.87 3.70 -14.71
N LEU A 18 41.59 2.95 -15.60
CA LEU A 18 41.99 1.58 -15.37
C LEU A 18 43.21 1.55 -14.47
N ALA A 19 43.23 0.69 -13.47
CA ALA A 19 44.45 0.18 -12.85
C ALA A 19 44.27 -1.31 -12.61
N ALA A 20 45.07 -2.08 -13.33
CA ALA A 20 45.21 -3.52 -13.24
C ALA A 20 46.37 -3.88 -12.31
N CYS A 21 46.46 -5.17 -12.00
CA CYS A 21 47.54 -6.00 -11.39
C CYS A 21 47.12 -6.50 -10.01
N GLY A 22 47.12 -7.79 -9.71
CA GLY A 22 47.87 -8.93 -10.19
C GLY A 22 48.18 -9.80 -9.00
N GLY A 23 47.81 -11.02 -9.04
CA GLY A 23 48.18 -12.32 -8.58
C GLY A 23 49.00 -12.51 -7.28
N GLN A 24 48.66 -13.50 -6.54
CA GLN A 24 49.49 -14.68 -6.24
C GLN A 24 49.11 -15.37 -4.92
N GLN A 25 49.06 -16.68 -5.00
CA GLN A 25 48.86 -17.66 -3.94
C GLN A 25 49.99 -17.70 -2.93
N GLY A 26 49.66 -18.12 -1.69
CA GLY A 26 50.63 -18.57 -0.73
C GLY A 26 50.01 -18.96 0.61
N ALA A 27 49.95 -20.25 0.88
CA ALA A 27 49.58 -20.82 2.20
C ALA A 27 50.71 -20.71 3.18
N SER A 28 50.39 -20.53 4.51
CA SER A 28 51.00 -21.33 5.60
C SER A 28 50.86 -20.62 6.98
N SER A 29 50.19 -21.30 7.87
CA SER A 29 50.40 -21.51 9.33
C SER A 29 51.23 -20.54 10.16
N GLY A 30 50.70 -20.19 11.38
CA GLY A 30 51.52 -19.96 12.55
C GLY A 30 51.10 -18.87 13.51
N SER A 31 50.40 -19.24 14.59
CA SER A 31 50.54 -18.90 16.04
C SER A 31 50.79 -17.48 16.52
N ALA A 32 49.92 -17.08 17.44
CA ALA A 32 50.09 -16.38 18.75
C ALA A 32 50.65 -14.96 18.78
N GLY A 33 49.92 -14.09 19.47
CA GLY A 33 50.52 -12.95 20.19
C GLY A 33 49.68 -11.67 20.24
N SER A 34 48.91 -11.53 21.26
CA SER A 34 48.61 -10.41 22.17
C SER A 34 48.73 -8.93 21.72
N GLN A 35 47.65 -8.22 22.07
CA GLN A 35 47.56 -6.88 22.70
C GLN A 35 47.26 -5.64 21.83
N THR A 36 46.11 -5.10 22.16
CA THR A 36 45.69 -3.70 22.44
C THR A 36 45.75 -2.64 21.33
N GLY A 37 44.58 -2.07 21.09
CA GLY A 37 44.43 -0.80 20.39
C GLY A 37 42.94 -0.50 20.06
N ASP A 38 42.27 0.20 20.98
CA ASP A 38 40.91 0.77 20.76
C ASP A 38 40.83 1.57 19.49
N THR A 39 39.84 1.24 18.63
CA THR A 39 39.18 2.24 17.80
C THR A 39 37.75 1.79 17.57
N GLN A 40 36.87 2.48 18.24
CA GLN A 40 35.42 2.35 18.24
C GLN A 40 34.91 2.77 16.87
N ALA A 41 34.60 1.80 15.98
CA ALA A 41 33.80 2.00 14.82
C ALA A 41 32.37 1.64 15.17
N SER A 42 31.51 2.66 15.20
CA SER A 42 30.08 2.55 15.36
C SER A 42 29.51 1.64 14.26
N SER A 43 29.23 0.40 14.59
CA SER A 43 28.41 -0.48 13.78
C SER A 43 26.96 -0.04 13.99
N GLY A 44 26.32 0.49 12.93
CA GLY A 44 24.89 0.64 12.89
C GLY A 44 24.25 -0.70 13.21
N GLY A 45 23.55 -0.78 14.34
CA GLY A 45 22.80 -1.94 14.74
C GLY A 45 21.67 -2.16 13.72
N GLU A 46 21.71 -3.27 13.00
CA GLU A 46 20.50 -3.84 12.42
C GLU A 46 19.60 -4.16 13.61
N VAL A 47 18.53 -3.37 13.74
CA VAL A 47 17.44 -3.67 14.65
C VAL A 47 16.71 -4.85 14.03
N SER A 48 17.02 -6.06 14.47
CA SER A 48 16.16 -7.22 14.22
C SER A 48 14.85 -6.92 14.95
N ALA A 49 13.82 -6.56 14.19
CA ALA A 49 12.46 -6.42 14.71
C ALA A 49 12.05 -7.77 15.30
N ASP A 50 11.78 -7.79 16.60
CA ASP A 50 11.12 -8.89 17.27
C ASP A 50 9.73 -9.04 16.62
N GLU A 51 9.31 -10.25 16.22
CA GLU A 51 8.02 -10.51 15.55
C GLU A 51 6.78 -10.01 16.33
N GLY A 52 6.95 -9.62 17.59
CA GLY A 52 5.94 -8.98 18.44
C GLY A 52 5.80 -7.46 18.30
N ASP A 53 6.67 -6.81 17.55
CA ASP A 53 6.83 -5.34 17.55
C ASP A 53 6.30 -4.65 16.29
N VAL A 54 5.64 -5.34 15.38
CA VAL A 54 5.03 -4.78 14.16
C VAL A 54 3.51 -4.79 14.20
N ILE A 55 2.89 -3.83 13.53
CA ILE A 55 1.45 -3.75 13.31
C ILE A 55 1.18 -4.22 11.88
N LYS A 56 0.62 -5.41 11.73
CA LYS A 56 0.31 -5.99 10.42
C LYS A 56 -0.99 -5.41 9.88
N ILE A 57 -0.94 -4.79 8.72
CA ILE A 57 -2.10 -4.27 7.97
C ILE A 57 -2.20 -5.01 6.64
N GLY A 58 -3.40 -5.45 6.29
CA GLY A 58 -3.68 -6.05 4.98
C GLY A 58 -4.23 -5.03 3.99
N LEU A 59 -3.89 -5.16 2.71
CA LEU A 59 -4.50 -4.42 1.62
C LEU A 59 -5.04 -5.40 0.58
N ILE A 60 -6.38 -5.44 0.43
CA ILE A 60 -7.03 -6.15 -0.68
C ILE A 60 -7.19 -5.17 -1.84
N SER A 61 -6.39 -5.36 -2.87
CA SER A 61 -6.30 -4.49 -4.03
C SER A 61 -6.72 -5.21 -5.31
N MET A 62 -7.10 -4.45 -6.32
CA MET A 62 -7.44 -4.95 -7.66
C MET A 62 -6.25 -4.73 -8.61
N MET A 63 -5.16 -5.48 -8.41
CA MET A 63 -3.94 -5.31 -9.22
C MET A 63 -4.08 -5.89 -10.63
N THR A 64 -4.98 -6.84 -10.79
CA THR A 64 -5.36 -7.42 -12.09
C THR A 64 -6.88 -7.38 -12.28
N GLY A 65 -7.39 -7.85 -13.43
CA GLY A 65 -8.81 -7.84 -13.76
C GLY A 65 -9.25 -6.56 -14.47
N ASP A 66 -10.47 -6.07 -14.19
CA ASP A 66 -11.12 -5.02 -14.98
C ASP A 66 -10.52 -3.62 -14.82
N ASN A 67 -9.86 -3.33 -13.70
CA ASN A 67 -9.44 -1.96 -13.40
C ASN A 67 -8.12 -1.88 -12.62
N PRO A 68 -7.02 -2.38 -13.20
CA PRO A 68 -5.71 -2.44 -12.52
C PRO A 68 -5.15 -1.06 -12.17
N LEU A 69 -5.49 -0.02 -12.93
CA LEU A 69 -5.03 1.35 -12.64
C LEU A 69 -5.55 1.88 -11.29
N ASN A 70 -6.79 1.52 -10.92
CA ASN A 70 -7.31 1.88 -9.60
C ASN A 70 -6.59 1.10 -8.48
N GLY A 71 -6.24 -0.15 -8.73
CA GLY A 71 -5.42 -0.95 -7.81
C GLY A 71 -4.05 -0.33 -7.59
N GLU A 72 -3.37 0.06 -8.67
CA GLU A 72 -2.07 0.75 -8.59
C GLU A 72 -2.15 2.03 -7.75
N ARG A 73 -3.13 2.90 -8.02
CA ARG A 73 -3.33 4.13 -7.26
C ARG A 73 -3.63 3.89 -5.78
N MET A 74 -4.42 2.86 -5.48
CA MET A 74 -4.74 2.44 -4.12
C MET A 74 -3.49 1.97 -3.40
N ASN A 75 -2.67 1.12 -4.04
CA ASN A 75 -1.40 0.63 -3.50
C ASN A 75 -0.45 1.77 -3.19
N GLN A 76 -0.27 2.71 -4.14
CA GLN A 76 0.58 3.89 -3.94
C GLN A 76 0.11 4.75 -2.76
N GLY A 77 -1.20 5.00 -2.65
CA GLY A 77 -1.76 5.80 -1.56
C GLY A 77 -1.60 5.16 -0.19
N VAL A 78 -1.85 3.85 -0.08
CA VAL A 78 -1.70 3.12 1.18
C VAL A 78 -0.22 2.98 1.56
N GLN A 79 0.66 2.67 0.59
CA GLN A 79 2.10 2.59 0.85
C GLN A 79 2.66 3.93 1.33
N MET A 80 2.27 5.05 0.69
CA MET A 80 2.67 6.39 1.11
C MET A 80 2.28 6.67 2.56
N ALA A 81 1.05 6.33 2.96
CA ALA A 81 0.62 6.52 4.34
C ALA A 81 1.43 5.65 5.32
N VAL A 82 1.70 4.39 4.96
CA VAL A 82 2.54 3.48 5.78
C VAL A 82 3.95 4.04 5.93
N ASP A 83 4.55 4.52 4.83
CA ASP A 83 5.90 5.09 4.84
C ASP A 83 5.97 6.35 5.73
N GLU A 84 4.97 7.23 5.67
CA GLU A 84 4.87 8.42 6.52
C GLU A 84 4.77 8.06 8.01
N TYR A 85 3.92 7.12 8.38
CA TYR A 85 3.81 6.67 9.77
C TYR A 85 5.08 6.00 10.26
N ASN A 86 5.69 5.15 9.44
CA ASN A 86 6.93 4.46 9.78
C ASN A 86 8.11 5.42 9.91
N ALA A 87 8.22 6.42 9.03
CA ALA A 87 9.24 7.47 9.13
C ALA A 87 9.08 8.33 10.40
N ALA A 88 7.85 8.50 10.89
CA ALA A 88 7.55 9.19 12.14
C ALA A 88 7.78 8.32 13.40
N GLY A 89 8.29 7.09 13.26
CA GLY A 89 8.54 6.16 14.36
C GLY A 89 7.45 5.13 14.59
N GLY A 90 6.50 4.98 13.66
CA GLY A 90 5.41 4.02 13.72
C GLY A 90 4.28 4.44 14.66
N ILE A 91 3.42 3.50 15.01
CA ILE A 91 2.29 3.72 15.93
C ILE A 91 2.68 3.19 17.30
N ASN A 92 2.81 4.06 18.28
CA ASN A 92 3.27 3.73 19.64
C ASN A 92 4.65 3.04 19.64
N GLY A 93 5.56 3.45 18.73
CA GLY A 93 6.89 2.87 18.58
C GLY A 93 6.93 1.59 17.73
N LYS A 94 5.80 1.09 17.24
CA LYS A 94 5.72 -0.11 16.41
C LYS A 94 5.61 0.25 14.93
N GLN A 95 6.43 -0.39 14.10
CA GLN A 95 6.39 -0.20 12.65
C GLN A 95 5.14 -0.88 12.05
N ILE A 96 4.60 -0.31 10.97
CA ILE A 96 3.52 -0.92 10.19
C ILE A 96 4.13 -1.82 9.11
N GLU A 97 3.70 -3.07 9.08
CA GLU A 97 3.97 -4.02 8.00
C GLU A 97 2.73 -4.13 7.12
N LEU A 98 2.89 -3.84 5.82
CA LEU A 98 1.79 -3.87 4.85
C LEU A 98 1.90 -5.12 3.97
N THR A 99 0.87 -5.97 4.02
CA THR A 99 0.71 -7.10 3.09
C THR A 99 -0.33 -6.75 2.03
N ILE A 100 0.06 -6.76 0.75
CA ILE A 100 -0.82 -6.47 -0.39
C ILE A 100 -1.20 -7.78 -1.07
N VAL A 101 -2.51 -7.98 -1.31
CA VAL A 101 -3.07 -9.14 -2.01
C VAL A 101 -4.00 -8.68 -3.14
N ASP A 102 -4.05 -9.44 -4.23
CA ASP A 102 -4.84 -9.15 -5.43
C ASP A 102 -6.16 -9.91 -5.42
N ASP A 103 -7.29 -9.22 -5.41
CA ASP A 103 -8.62 -9.83 -5.52
C ASP A 103 -9.07 -10.05 -6.98
N GLN A 104 -8.25 -9.64 -7.95
CA GLN A 104 -8.52 -9.79 -9.40
C GLN A 104 -9.89 -9.23 -9.83
N THR A 105 -10.46 -8.35 -9.03
CA THR A 105 -11.85 -7.85 -9.13
C THR A 105 -12.94 -8.93 -9.01
N LEU A 106 -12.60 -10.12 -8.48
CA LEU A 106 -13.51 -11.26 -8.28
C LEU A 106 -13.93 -11.38 -6.81
N GLN A 107 -15.20 -11.71 -6.57
CA GLN A 107 -15.77 -11.78 -5.22
C GLN A 107 -15.20 -12.96 -4.40
N ASP A 108 -15.05 -14.11 -5.01
CA ASP A 108 -14.48 -15.33 -4.41
C ASP A 108 -12.99 -15.14 -4.07
N MET A 109 -12.26 -14.44 -4.94
CA MET A 109 -10.87 -14.06 -4.67
C MET A 109 -10.77 -13.07 -3.52
N ALA A 110 -11.67 -12.08 -3.43
CA ALA A 110 -11.70 -11.14 -2.31
C ALA A 110 -11.91 -11.86 -0.96
N VAL A 111 -12.81 -12.85 -0.92
CA VAL A 111 -13.02 -13.71 0.26
C VAL A 111 -11.76 -14.51 0.59
N THR A 112 -11.11 -15.09 -0.41
CA THR A 112 -9.85 -15.82 -0.25
C THR A 112 -8.75 -14.91 0.30
N CYS A 113 -8.62 -13.70 -0.23
CA CYS A 113 -7.67 -12.68 0.22
C CYS A 113 -7.92 -12.26 1.66
N ALA A 114 -9.19 -12.02 2.04
CA ALA A 114 -9.55 -11.67 3.41
C ALA A 114 -9.17 -12.78 4.41
N ASN A 115 -9.51 -14.03 4.11
CA ASN A 115 -9.15 -15.18 4.95
C ASN A 115 -7.62 -15.34 5.08
N LYS A 116 -6.88 -15.15 3.99
CA LYS A 116 -5.42 -15.20 4.00
C LYS A 116 -4.83 -14.14 4.95
N LEU A 117 -5.22 -12.88 4.78
CA LEU A 117 -4.74 -11.78 5.61
C LEU A 117 -5.07 -11.97 7.10
N ILE A 118 -6.31 -12.40 7.39
CA ILE A 118 -6.72 -12.72 8.75
C ILE A 118 -5.87 -13.86 9.34
N GLY A 119 -5.59 -14.90 8.55
CA GLY A 119 -4.72 -16.01 8.94
C GLY A 119 -3.27 -15.58 9.19
N GLU A 120 -2.79 -14.50 8.56
CA GLU A 120 -1.47 -13.90 8.79
C GLU A 120 -1.44 -12.96 9.99
N GLY A 121 -2.57 -12.74 10.65
CA GLY A 121 -2.68 -11.97 11.89
C GLY A 121 -2.72 -10.46 11.68
N VAL A 122 -3.29 -9.98 10.56
CA VAL A 122 -3.49 -8.54 10.38
C VAL A 122 -4.52 -8.01 11.37
N VAL A 123 -4.30 -6.80 11.89
CA VAL A 123 -5.20 -6.12 12.83
C VAL A 123 -6.28 -5.30 12.12
N GLY A 124 -6.11 -5.07 10.82
CA GLY A 124 -7.05 -4.34 9.98
C GLY A 124 -6.78 -4.56 8.51
N ILE A 125 -7.80 -4.35 7.69
CA ILE A 125 -7.75 -4.53 6.24
C ILE A 125 -8.17 -3.22 5.56
N VAL A 126 -7.39 -2.75 4.61
CA VAL A 126 -7.78 -1.70 3.66
C VAL A 126 -8.32 -2.38 2.41
N GLY A 127 -9.50 -1.97 1.94
CA GLY A 127 -10.19 -2.67 0.85
C GLY A 127 -11.24 -3.67 1.35
N PRO A 128 -11.83 -4.45 0.42
CA PRO A 128 -11.73 -4.30 -1.04
C PRO A 128 -12.33 -2.99 -1.54
N HIS A 129 -11.94 -2.57 -2.75
CA HIS A 129 -12.42 -1.30 -3.30
C HIS A 129 -13.82 -1.39 -3.91
N ARG A 130 -14.17 -2.50 -4.56
CA ARG A 130 -15.48 -2.69 -5.21
C ARG A 130 -16.57 -3.04 -4.22
N SER A 131 -17.76 -2.51 -4.44
CA SER A 131 -18.95 -2.77 -3.60
C SER A 131 -19.29 -4.25 -3.51
N THR A 132 -19.25 -4.97 -4.64
CA THR A 132 -19.54 -6.41 -4.69
C THR A 132 -18.54 -7.24 -3.89
N ASN A 133 -17.26 -6.88 -3.95
CA ASN A 133 -16.19 -7.54 -3.20
C ASN A 133 -16.28 -7.19 -1.71
N ALA A 134 -16.64 -5.93 -1.36
CA ALA A 134 -16.88 -5.51 0.01
C ALA A 134 -18.02 -6.28 0.66
N LEU A 135 -19.12 -6.47 -0.06
CA LEU A 135 -20.26 -7.28 0.41
C LEU A 135 -19.90 -8.76 0.53
N ALA A 136 -19.02 -9.27 -0.33
CA ALA A 136 -18.59 -10.66 -0.28
C ALA A 136 -17.72 -10.97 0.96
N VAL A 137 -16.88 -10.03 1.40
CA VAL A 137 -16.01 -10.21 2.57
C VAL A 137 -16.69 -9.86 3.89
N GLU A 138 -17.89 -9.30 3.86
CA GLU A 138 -18.64 -8.82 5.03
C GLU A 138 -18.69 -9.84 6.17
N ALA A 139 -19.18 -11.04 5.90
CA ALA A 139 -19.33 -12.08 6.92
C ALA A 139 -17.97 -12.56 7.46
N VAL A 140 -16.94 -12.58 6.62
CA VAL A 140 -15.59 -13.02 6.99
C VAL A 140 -14.97 -12.06 8.01
N VAL A 141 -15.02 -10.75 7.74
CA VAL A 141 -14.44 -9.74 8.64
C VAL A 141 -15.24 -9.62 9.93
N LYS A 142 -16.57 -9.76 9.88
CA LYS A 142 -17.44 -9.82 11.06
C LYS A 142 -17.08 -10.99 11.96
N GLN A 143 -16.96 -12.19 11.40
CA GLN A 143 -16.65 -13.41 12.14
C GLN A 143 -15.26 -13.34 12.79
N ALA A 144 -14.30 -12.75 12.09
CA ALA A 144 -12.92 -12.62 12.57
C ALA A 144 -12.74 -11.46 13.55
N GLY A 145 -13.67 -10.51 13.65
CA GLY A 145 -13.51 -9.28 14.45
C GLY A 145 -12.41 -8.36 13.93
N VAL A 146 -12.12 -8.39 12.61
CA VAL A 146 -11.09 -7.59 11.97
C VAL A 146 -11.72 -6.45 11.19
N ALA A 147 -11.34 -5.21 11.52
CA ALA A 147 -11.87 -4.02 10.85
C ALA A 147 -11.42 -3.96 9.39
N ALA A 148 -12.38 -3.75 8.46
CA ALA A 148 -12.11 -3.55 7.04
C ALA A 148 -12.64 -2.20 6.57
N PHE A 149 -11.80 -1.46 5.83
CA PHE A 149 -12.07 -0.10 5.36
C PHE A 149 -12.25 -0.12 3.84
N THR A 150 -13.50 -0.17 3.38
CA THR A 150 -13.81 -0.33 1.96
C THR A 150 -14.02 0.99 1.21
N GLY A 151 -13.62 1.00 -0.09
CA GLY A 151 -13.98 2.02 -1.06
C GLY A 151 -15.34 1.80 -1.73
N GLY A 152 -16.09 0.73 -1.36
CA GLY A 152 -17.41 0.43 -1.90
C GLY A 152 -18.43 1.53 -1.62
N THR A 153 -19.21 1.91 -2.63
CA THR A 153 -20.13 3.05 -2.57
C THR A 153 -21.61 2.65 -2.49
N THR A 154 -21.93 1.36 -2.65
CA THR A 154 -23.33 0.90 -2.60
C THR A 154 -24.01 1.28 -1.27
N PRO A 155 -25.27 1.79 -1.32
CA PRO A 155 -26.05 2.08 -0.11
C PRO A 155 -26.23 0.87 0.80
N GLN A 156 -26.20 -0.33 0.25
CA GLN A 156 -26.37 -1.60 0.97
C GLN A 156 -25.37 -1.76 2.11
N ILE A 157 -24.12 -1.28 1.96
CA ILE A 157 -23.12 -1.33 3.04
C ILE A 157 -23.60 -0.60 4.30
N SER A 158 -24.39 0.46 4.16
CA SER A 158 -24.93 1.23 5.31
C SER A 158 -26.06 0.52 6.07
N THR A 159 -26.59 -0.56 5.53
CA THR A 159 -27.71 -1.32 6.11
C THR A 159 -27.26 -2.67 6.69
N LEU A 160 -25.97 -2.97 6.61
CA LEU A 160 -25.39 -4.18 7.18
C LEU A 160 -25.34 -4.06 8.72
N ASP A 161 -25.69 -5.14 9.39
CA ASP A 161 -25.46 -5.32 10.83
C ASP A 161 -24.00 -5.81 11.03
N ASN A 162 -23.03 -4.93 10.81
CA ASN A 162 -21.60 -5.27 10.88
C ASN A 162 -20.76 -4.11 11.39
N ASP A 163 -20.24 -4.23 12.60
CA ASP A 163 -19.39 -3.24 13.27
C ASP A 163 -17.92 -3.28 12.80
N TYR A 164 -17.57 -4.15 11.85
CA TYR A 164 -16.21 -4.32 11.35
C TYR A 164 -16.03 -3.92 9.88
N LEU A 165 -17.09 -3.50 9.18
CA LEU A 165 -16.99 -3.03 7.81
C LEU A 165 -17.29 -1.54 7.71
N PHE A 166 -16.26 -0.74 7.44
CA PHE A 166 -16.33 0.72 7.40
C PHE A 166 -16.20 1.22 5.96
N ARG A 167 -17.11 2.12 5.55
CA ARG A 167 -17.04 2.78 4.24
C ARG A 167 -16.29 4.11 4.35
N CYS A 168 -15.24 4.28 3.53
CA CYS A 168 -14.40 5.47 3.52
C CYS A 168 -14.82 6.51 2.46
N ARG A 169 -15.95 6.29 1.76
CA ARG A 169 -16.44 7.17 0.68
C ARG A 169 -17.93 7.46 0.89
N ALA A 170 -18.41 8.56 0.29
CA ALA A 170 -19.84 8.82 0.24
C ALA A 170 -20.59 7.70 -0.49
N SER A 171 -21.84 7.43 -0.09
CA SER A 171 -22.68 6.44 -0.76
C SER A 171 -23.18 6.94 -2.10
N ASP A 172 -23.49 6.02 -3.02
CA ASP A 172 -24.08 6.36 -4.31
C ASP A 172 -25.40 7.13 -4.19
N SER A 173 -26.16 6.93 -3.10
CA SER A 173 -27.36 7.73 -2.82
C SER A 173 -27.04 9.21 -2.65
N ILE A 174 -25.98 9.55 -1.92
CA ILE A 174 -25.55 10.94 -1.71
C ILE A 174 -25.09 11.55 -3.04
N PHE A 175 -24.35 10.80 -3.84
CA PHE A 175 -23.95 11.25 -5.18
C PHE A 175 -25.16 11.48 -6.11
N ALA A 176 -26.12 10.56 -6.10
CA ALA A 176 -27.34 10.67 -6.89
C ALA A 176 -28.19 11.89 -6.48
N GLU A 177 -28.36 12.12 -5.19
CA GLU A 177 -29.08 13.29 -4.64
C GLU A 177 -28.38 14.59 -5.05
N ALA A 178 -27.07 14.67 -4.92
CA ALA A 178 -26.31 15.86 -5.31
C ALA A 178 -26.41 16.11 -6.81
N ALA A 179 -26.29 15.07 -7.65
CA ALA A 179 -26.42 15.17 -9.09
C ALA A 179 -27.84 15.63 -9.50
N ALA A 180 -28.89 15.09 -8.86
CA ALA A 180 -30.26 15.48 -9.13
C ALA A 180 -30.54 16.93 -8.70
N ALA A 181 -30.03 17.36 -7.54
CA ALA A 181 -30.14 18.75 -7.06
C ALA A 181 -29.46 19.72 -8.04
N TYR A 182 -28.26 19.40 -8.49
CA TYR A 182 -27.50 20.22 -9.44
C TYR A 182 -28.17 20.29 -10.81
N ALA A 183 -28.70 19.17 -11.34
CA ALA A 183 -29.47 19.16 -12.58
C ALA A 183 -30.73 20.02 -12.50
N LYS A 184 -31.40 20.03 -11.33
CA LYS A 184 -32.56 20.91 -11.06
C LYS A 184 -32.15 22.38 -11.06
N GLU A 185 -31.05 22.72 -10.42
CA GLU A 185 -30.51 24.09 -10.37
C GLU A 185 -30.18 24.62 -11.78
N LEU A 186 -29.59 23.77 -12.63
CA LEU A 186 -29.32 24.06 -14.03
C LEU A 186 -30.58 24.14 -14.91
N GLY A 187 -31.75 23.85 -14.38
CA GLY A 187 -33.03 23.88 -15.14
C GLY A 187 -33.16 22.73 -16.14
N CYS A 188 -32.43 21.64 -16.00
CA CYS A 188 -32.52 20.48 -16.88
C CYS A 188 -33.93 19.89 -16.93
N LYS A 189 -34.46 19.67 -18.16
CA LYS A 189 -35.80 19.10 -18.37
C LYS A 189 -35.78 17.62 -18.74
N LYS A 190 -34.64 17.13 -19.21
CA LYS A 190 -34.41 15.74 -19.58
C LYS A 190 -33.01 15.29 -19.13
N LEU A 191 -32.93 14.11 -18.57
CA LEU A 191 -31.70 13.47 -18.12
C LEU A 191 -31.53 12.13 -18.84
N GLY A 192 -30.33 11.83 -19.31
CA GLY A 192 -29.93 10.51 -19.79
C GLY A 192 -29.15 9.78 -18.67
N LEU A 193 -29.45 8.53 -18.44
CA LEU A 193 -28.72 7.67 -17.50
C LEU A 193 -28.00 6.58 -18.30
N PHE A 194 -26.74 6.35 -17.95
CA PHE A 194 -25.93 5.23 -18.44
C PHE A 194 -25.61 4.33 -17.27
N PHE A 195 -25.78 3.02 -17.42
CA PHE A 195 -25.54 2.00 -16.39
C PHE A 195 -25.03 0.69 -17.00
#